data_98f5213bde02593de05590032abab738
#
_entry.id   98f5213bde02593de05590032abab738
#
_cell.length_a   1.000
_cell.length_b   1.000
_cell.length_c   1.000
_cell.angle_alpha   90.00
_cell.angle_beta   90.00
_cell.angle_gamma   90.00
#
_symmetry.space_group_name_H-M   'P 1'
#
loop_
_entity.id
_entity.type
_entity.pdbx_description
1 polymer ?
#
loop_
_entity_poly.entity_id
_entity_poly.type
_entity_poly.pdbx_seq_one_letter_code
_entity_poly.pdbx_strand_id
1 'polypeptide(L)'
;MTCFVSGPFALPTACSTSIVKMKNWSLFKSPQIIFPKYQFFFNSICRAFSAASLDSSEIKEFMEYMESFKNYEKSGVPKNAGTDSGDGFDLGRMRHLLQQLGNPQSKFKAFHVAGTKGKGSTATFLSGILRAEGYSVGCYTSPHIRTIRERITLGKSGEPVSAKELNSHFQKLKKDLDIAVELEKGHLSHFEVLTAFAFSLFAEAKVQFAVIEVGLGGARDATNVITSSDLAVAIITNIGEEHLAALGGSLESIAVAKSGVIKYGRPLVLGGTFLPHIERMIIDRAMSSCSPVISASDPGNRIMIKGLSRECQIPRQLCDVVLQIKRDPCVFVELFDVKLRLLGSHQLQNAATAACAALCLRDQGWALSDTSIRTGLEGAYLLGRGQFLTSKEAEVLGLPGTTVLLDGAHTKDSAQALANVIKTTFPEARLVFVVAMANDKDHLGFATELISVGCLEAVVFTEVNIAGDKSRTASASLLKDSWIEASREMGIDFLYWGTTKHGDQCTPSTQKWGRRPILFAEGSLEDSMSFGHRILGAKSCGMIIFTGSLHIVSAVLGRLQG
;
A
#
# COMPACT_ATOMS: atom_id res chain seq x y z
N MET A 1 -0.88 43.35 -51.89
CA MET A 1 -0.22 42.90 -53.12
C MET A 1 -0.06 41.40 -52.97
N THR A 2 -1.01 40.63 -53.44
CA THR A 2 -1.08 39.94 -54.76
C THR A 2 0.08 38.97 -54.94
N CYS A 3 -0.04 37.69 -55.27
CA CYS A 3 -1.01 36.81 -55.92
C CYS A 3 -0.63 35.35 -55.58
N PHE A 4 -1.54 34.47 -55.29
CA PHE A 4 -2.19 33.46 -56.13
C PHE A 4 -1.30 32.75 -57.16
N VAL A 5 -1.25 31.42 -57.14
CA VAL A 5 -1.66 30.44 -58.18
C VAL A 5 -1.48 29.02 -57.62
N SER A 6 -2.45 28.31 -57.53
CA SER A 6 -3.31 27.21 -57.77
C SER A 6 -2.82 26.11 -58.74
N GLY A 7 -3.06 24.84 -58.30
CA GLY A 7 -3.70 23.78 -59.06
C GLY A 7 -2.82 22.59 -59.53
N PRO A 8 -3.55 21.52 -59.89
CA PRO A 8 -3.39 20.20 -59.29
C PRO A 8 -2.95 19.12 -60.33
N PHE A 9 -2.94 17.85 -59.98
CA PHE A 9 -3.09 16.60 -60.80
C PHE A 9 -2.30 15.44 -60.18
N ALA A 10 -2.71 14.29 -60.03
CA ALA A 10 -3.73 13.35 -60.39
C ALA A 10 -3.13 11.96 -60.09
N LEU A 11 -3.93 11.10 -59.56
CA LEU A 11 -3.67 9.65 -59.41
C LEU A 11 -3.56 8.97 -60.80
N PRO A 12 -2.94 7.81 -60.86
CA PRO A 12 -3.64 6.70 -61.48
C PRO A 12 -3.64 5.37 -60.72
N THR A 13 -4.69 4.67 -61.01
CA THR A 13 -5.24 3.40 -60.59
C THR A 13 -4.47 2.18 -61.07
N ALA A 14 -4.49 1.11 -60.24
CA ALA A 14 -4.71 -0.30 -60.50
C ALA A 14 -3.87 -1.08 -61.58
N CYS A 15 -3.33 -2.20 -61.23
CA CYS A 15 -3.76 -3.53 -61.66
C CYS A 15 -2.84 -4.71 -61.24
N SER A 16 -3.47 -5.75 -60.70
CA SER A 16 -3.42 -7.19 -60.92
C SER A 16 -2.16 -8.01 -60.57
N THR A 17 -2.40 -8.91 -59.64
CA THR A 17 -2.10 -10.37 -59.61
C THR A 17 -0.85 -10.92 -60.27
N SER A 18 -0.02 -11.59 -59.50
CA SER A 18 0.52 -12.92 -59.85
C SER A 18 1.11 -13.65 -58.65
N ILE A 19 0.62 -14.85 -58.44
CA ILE A 19 1.13 -15.86 -57.49
C ILE A 19 2.40 -16.48 -58.06
N VAL A 20 3.51 -16.46 -57.34
CA VAL A 20 4.58 -17.42 -57.53
C VAL A 20 5.05 -17.93 -56.17
N LYS A 21 4.87 -19.23 -55.94
CA LYS A 21 5.50 -20.03 -54.89
C LYS A 21 6.99 -20.13 -55.18
N MET A 22 7.85 -19.86 -54.20
CA MET A 22 9.11 -20.56 -54.10
C MET A 22 9.61 -20.66 -52.66
N LYS A 23 9.98 -21.88 -52.31
CA LYS A 23 10.67 -22.31 -51.10
C LYS A 23 12.08 -21.67 -51.06
N ASN A 24 12.48 -21.18 -49.90
CA ASN A 24 13.71 -21.56 -49.18
C ASN A 24 13.92 -20.61 -47.99
N TRP A 25 13.89 -21.18 -46.82
CA TRP A 25 14.30 -20.54 -45.58
C TRP A 25 15.79 -20.69 -45.40
N SER A 26 16.51 -19.60 -45.31
CA SER A 26 17.64 -19.43 -44.39
C SER A 26 18.20 -18.01 -44.56
N LEU A 27 18.57 -17.40 -43.42
CA LEU A 27 19.38 -16.19 -43.30
C LEU A 27 18.68 -14.83 -43.49
N PHE A 28 17.97 -14.37 -42.41
CA PHE A 28 18.11 -12.99 -42.01
C PHE A 28 18.03 -12.91 -40.47
N LYS A 29 19.18 -12.70 -39.87
CA LYS A 29 19.31 -12.25 -38.48
C LYS A 29 18.83 -10.79 -38.43
N SER A 30 17.68 -10.53 -37.86
CA SER A 30 17.27 -9.18 -37.44
C SER A 30 17.97 -8.81 -36.15
N PRO A 31 18.47 -7.57 -35.97
CA PRO A 31 19.03 -7.14 -34.70
C PRO A 31 17.92 -6.99 -33.68
N GLN A 32 17.95 -7.82 -32.65
CA GLN A 32 17.16 -7.62 -31.44
C GLN A 32 17.60 -6.30 -30.78
N ILE A 33 16.76 -5.28 -30.83
CA ILE A 33 16.87 -4.15 -29.93
C ILE A 33 16.40 -4.66 -28.56
N ILE A 34 17.36 -5.10 -27.77
CA ILE A 34 17.16 -5.53 -26.39
C ILE A 34 16.96 -4.27 -25.56
N PHE A 35 15.75 -4.07 -25.05
CA PHE A 35 15.49 -3.20 -23.91
C PHE A 35 15.65 -4.04 -22.62
N PRO A 36 16.80 -3.99 -21.90
CA PRO A 36 17.05 -4.89 -20.77
C PRO A 36 16.27 -4.53 -19.50
N LYS A 37 15.56 -3.41 -19.44
CA LYS A 37 14.97 -2.89 -18.19
C LYS A 37 13.58 -3.43 -17.83
N TYR A 38 12.84 -4.04 -18.74
CA TYR A 38 11.47 -4.52 -18.45
C TYR A 38 11.38 -6.03 -18.19
N GLN A 39 12.35 -6.80 -18.57
CA GLN A 39 12.34 -8.27 -18.38
C GLN A 39 12.67 -8.69 -16.94
N PHE A 40 13.39 -7.84 -16.19
CA PHE A 40 13.73 -8.11 -14.79
C PHE A 40 12.50 -8.06 -13.87
N PHE A 41 11.54 -7.17 -14.10
CA PHE A 41 10.34 -7.05 -13.27
C PHE A 41 9.33 -8.19 -13.47
N PHE A 42 9.18 -8.72 -14.68
CA PHE A 42 8.25 -9.81 -14.96
C PHE A 42 8.72 -11.15 -14.37
N ASN A 43 10.02 -11.41 -14.38
CA ASN A 43 10.57 -12.62 -13.78
C ASN A 43 10.57 -12.60 -12.24
N SER A 44 10.57 -11.42 -11.63
CA SER A 44 10.53 -11.26 -10.17
C SER A 44 9.18 -11.68 -9.58
N ILE A 45 8.08 -11.31 -10.22
CA ILE A 45 6.72 -11.66 -9.75
C ILE A 45 6.47 -13.16 -9.83
N CYS A 46 6.87 -13.83 -10.94
CA CYS A 46 6.71 -15.26 -11.09
C CYS A 46 7.62 -16.10 -10.16
N ARG A 47 8.80 -15.59 -9.80
CA ARG A 47 9.69 -16.25 -8.82
C ARG A 47 9.23 -16.11 -7.39
N ALA A 48 8.54 -15.01 -7.05
CA ALA A 48 7.94 -14.82 -5.71
C ALA A 48 6.83 -15.85 -5.42
N PHE A 49 6.20 -16.39 -6.46
CA PHE A 49 5.08 -17.33 -6.33
C PHE A 49 5.51 -18.80 -6.09
N SER A 50 6.66 -19.24 -6.58
CA SER A 50 7.10 -20.64 -6.42
C SER A 50 7.91 -20.95 -5.15
N ALA A 51 8.26 -19.94 -4.38
CA ALA A 51 9.14 -20.09 -3.20
C ALA A 51 8.41 -20.22 -1.86
N ALA A 52 7.09 -20.06 -1.80
CA ALA A 52 6.40 -19.82 -0.52
C ALA A 52 6.27 -21.06 0.38
N SER A 53 6.26 -22.27 -0.13
CA SER A 53 6.16 -23.48 0.71
C SER A 53 7.51 -23.93 1.28
N LEU A 54 8.60 -23.69 0.56
CA LEU A 54 9.97 -23.90 1.04
C LEU A 54 10.38 -22.80 2.04
N ASP A 55 9.91 -21.58 1.81
CA ASP A 55 10.16 -20.41 2.65
C ASP A 55 9.64 -20.55 4.10
N SER A 56 8.47 -21.17 4.29
CA SER A 56 7.87 -21.29 5.63
C SER A 56 8.67 -22.20 6.57
N SER A 57 9.30 -23.25 6.04
CA SER A 57 10.12 -24.17 6.84
C SER A 57 11.46 -23.53 7.23
N GLU A 58 12.03 -22.70 6.34
CA GLU A 58 13.33 -22.07 6.55
C GLU A 58 13.30 -20.98 7.62
N ILE A 59 12.19 -20.26 7.78
CA ILE A 59 12.02 -19.22 8.80
C ILE A 59 11.25 -19.67 10.03
N LYS A 60 10.95 -20.97 10.16
CA LYS A 60 10.10 -21.50 11.25
C LYS A 60 10.61 -21.13 12.62
N GLU A 61 11.91 -21.33 12.89
CA GLU A 61 12.52 -20.99 14.19
C GLU A 61 12.42 -19.49 14.49
N PHE A 62 12.66 -18.64 13.49
CA PHE A 62 12.48 -17.21 13.63
C PHE A 62 11.03 -16.85 13.97
N MET A 63 10.05 -17.47 13.30
CA MET A 63 8.63 -17.22 13.57
C MET A 63 8.23 -17.65 14.98
N GLU A 64 8.66 -18.85 15.41
CA GLU A 64 8.42 -19.34 16.77
C GLU A 64 9.05 -18.40 17.82
N TYR A 65 10.26 -17.91 17.56
CA TYR A 65 10.91 -16.92 18.40
C TYR A 65 10.11 -15.62 18.48
N MET A 66 9.67 -15.09 17.35
CA MET A 66 8.87 -13.87 17.29
C MET A 66 7.49 -14.03 17.94
N GLU A 67 6.89 -15.21 17.89
CA GLU A 67 5.59 -15.49 18.53
C GLU A 67 5.68 -15.55 20.06
N SER A 68 6.87 -15.75 20.64
CA SER A 68 7.08 -15.71 22.08
C SER A 68 6.89 -14.32 22.69
N PHE A 69 6.95 -13.25 21.88
CA PHE A 69 6.80 -11.88 22.33
C PHE A 69 5.37 -11.38 22.27
N LYS A 70 5.01 -10.47 23.19
CA LYS A 70 3.71 -9.83 23.20
C LYS A 70 3.50 -9.02 21.90
N ASN A 71 2.52 -9.42 21.12
CA ASN A 71 2.18 -8.79 19.85
C ASN A 71 0.93 -7.92 19.98
N TYR A 72 1.10 -6.61 20.03
CA TYR A 72 0.01 -5.65 20.15
C TYR A 72 -0.85 -5.52 18.88
N GLU A 73 -0.39 -5.98 17.73
CA GLU A 73 -1.23 -6.07 16.53
C GLU A 73 -2.29 -7.16 16.70
N LYS A 74 -1.97 -8.25 17.43
CA LYS A 74 -2.89 -9.34 17.77
C LYS A 74 -3.74 -9.04 19.01
N SER A 75 -3.12 -8.56 20.09
CA SER A 75 -3.78 -8.38 21.40
C SER A 75 -4.46 -7.01 21.59
N GLY A 76 -4.28 -6.09 20.65
CA GLY A 76 -4.70 -4.69 20.80
C GLY A 76 -3.67 -3.84 21.55
N VAL A 77 -3.64 -2.54 21.23
CA VAL A 77 -2.72 -1.57 21.83
C VAL A 77 -3.32 -1.04 23.13
N PRO A 78 -2.55 -0.98 24.23
CA PRO A 78 -3.03 -0.41 25.49
C PRO A 78 -3.43 1.06 25.35
N LYS A 79 -4.34 1.51 26.22
CA LYS A 79 -4.71 2.93 26.33
C LYS A 79 -3.47 3.76 26.65
N ASN A 80 -3.34 4.92 26.01
CA ASN A 80 -2.23 5.87 26.17
C ASN A 80 -0.82 5.33 25.83
N ALA A 81 -0.69 4.13 25.25
CA ALA A 81 0.62 3.51 24.97
C ALA A 81 1.56 4.37 24.09
N GLY A 82 1.00 5.17 23.19
CA GLY A 82 1.76 6.05 22.29
C GLY A 82 1.95 7.48 22.79
N THR A 83 1.58 7.78 24.06
CA THR A 83 1.70 9.12 24.66
C THR A 83 2.90 9.21 25.61
N ASP A 84 3.24 10.44 26.04
CA ASP A 84 4.27 10.70 27.06
C ASP A 84 3.78 10.51 28.51
N SER A 85 2.63 9.84 28.70
CA SER A 85 2.14 9.46 30.03
C SER A 85 3.03 8.35 30.65
N GLY A 86 2.88 8.13 31.97
CA GLY A 86 3.56 7.03 32.66
C GLY A 86 3.23 5.63 32.10
N ASP A 87 2.07 5.50 31.43
CA ASP A 87 1.63 4.27 30.77
C ASP A 87 2.13 4.13 29.31
N GLY A 88 2.89 5.12 28.80
CA GLY A 88 3.43 5.11 27.45
C GLY A 88 4.49 4.03 27.23
N PHE A 89 4.69 3.62 25.98
CA PHE A 89 5.78 2.70 25.62
C PHE A 89 7.13 3.27 26.02
N ASP A 90 7.99 2.40 26.53
CA ASP A 90 9.31 2.79 27.02
C ASP A 90 10.38 2.64 25.93
N LEU A 91 10.85 3.78 25.41
CA LEU A 91 11.99 3.79 24.47
C LEU A 91 13.33 3.40 25.13
N GLY A 92 13.42 3.36 26.45
CA GLY A 92 14.62 2.89 27.17
C GLY A 92 14.93 1.45 26.80
N ARG A 93 13.92 0.56 26.85
CA ARG A 93 14.08 -0.85 26.45
C ARG A 93 14.61 -0.99 25.03
N MET A 94 14.05 -0.23 24.10
CA MET A 94 14.49 -0.26 22.71
C MET A 94 15.94 0.22 22.54
N ARG A 95 16.35 1.24 23.29
CA ARG A 95 17.75 1.73 23.27
C ARG A 95 18.71 0.69 23.84
N HIS A 96 18.36 0.03 24.95
CA HIS A 96 19.17 -1.03 25.52
C HIS A 96 19.31 -2.22 24.56
N LEU A 97 18.20 -2.65 23.93
CA LEU A 97 18.21 -3.70 22.91
C LEU A 97 19.16 -3.34 21.76
N LEU A 98 19.06 -2.14 21.22
CA LEU A 98 19.93 -1.68 20.12
C LEU A 98 21.39 -1.55 20.55
N GLN A 99 21.66 -1.15 21.79
CA GLN A 99 23.00 -1.09 22.34
C GLN A 99 23.65 -2.48 22.39
N GLN A 100 22.91 -3.51 22.80
CA GLN A 100 23.37 -4.91 22.76
C GLN A 100 23.69 -5.35 21.32
N LEU A 101 22.94 -4.88 20.33
CA LEU A 101 23.18 -5.16 18.91
C LEU A 101 24.23 -4.23 18.24
N GLY A 102 24.98 -3.41 19.02
CA GLY A 102 26.01 -2.51 18.49
C GLY A 102 25.51 -1.25 17.81
N ASN A 103 24.31 -0.75 18.19
CA ASN A 103 23.68 0.47 17.69
C ASN A 103 23.52 0.48 16.15
N PRO A 104 22.88 -0.51 15.56
CA PRO A 104 22.76 -0.63 14.10
C PRO A 104 22.06 0.57 13.46
N GLN A 105 21.14 1.25 14.16
CA GLN A 105 20.41 2.43 13.69
C GLN A 105 21.32 3.62 13.32
N SER A 106 22.56 3.66 13.82
CA SER A 106 23.54 4.71 13.51
C SER A 106 24.38 4.45 12.24
N LYS A 107 24.13 3.33 11.55
CA LYS A 107 24.95 2.90 10.40
C LYS A 107 24.38 3.34 9.04
N PHE A 108 23.22 4.00 9.01
CA PHE A 108 22.55 4.47 7.79
C PHE A 108 21.87 5.81 8.02
N LYS A 109 21.51 6.52 6.94
CA LYS A 109 20.65 7.70 7.01
C LYS A 109 19.19 7.30 6.89
N ALA A 110 18.34 7.81 7.77
CA ALA A 110 16.94 7.40 7.86
C ALA A 110 15.98 8.46 7.33
N PHE A 111 14.95 8.03 6.63
CA PHE A 111 13.70 8.75 6.42
C PHE A 111 12.67 8.16 7.38
N HIS A 112 12.07 8.97 8.23
CA HIS A 112 11.16 8.50 9.26
C HIS A 112 9.72 8.96 8.95
N VAL A 113 8.84 8.00 8.62
CA VAL A 113 7.52 8.27 8.06
C VAL A 113 6.43 8.00 9.09
N ALA A 114 5.87 9.07 9.65
CA ALA A 114 4.70 9.05 10.52
C ALA A 114 3.44 9.50 9.77
N GLY A 115 2.28 9.31 10.39
CA GLY A 115 0.98 9.71 9.86
C GLY A 115 -0.12 8.72 10.25
N THR A 116 -1.35 9.08 9.96
CA THR A 116 -2.50 8.18 10.17
C THR A 116 -2.62 7.22 8.99
N LYS A 117 -2.78 7.72 7.79
CA LYS A 117 -2.87 6.95 6.53
C LYS A 117 -1.69 7.31 5.61
N GLY A 118 -1.41 6.46 4.63
CA GLY A 118 -0.44 6.74 3.57
C GLY A 118 1.03 6.49 3.91
N LYS A 119 1.38 6.13 5.16
CA LYS A 119 2.77 5.88 5.60
C LYS A 119 3.49 4.87 4.71
N GLY A 120 2.95 3.64 4.59
CA GLY A 120 3.54 2.57 3.80
C GLY A 120 3.60 2.90 2.31
N SER A 121 2.57 3.57 1.74
CA SER A 121 2.59 4.02 0.34
C SER A 121 3.69 5.06 0.11
N THR A 122 3.81 6.07 0.99
CA THR A 122 4.88 7.09 0.92
C THR A 122 6.26 6.45 1.06
N ALA A 123 6.42 5.49 2.00
CA ALA A 123 7.66 4.75 2.16
C ALA A 123 8.03 3.94 0.91
N THR A 124 7.03 3.30 0.27
CA THR A 124 7.21 2.54 -0.97
C THR A 124 7.63 3.45 -2.13
N PHE A 125 6.95 4.58 -2.34
CA PHE A 125 7.34 5.55 -3.36
C PHE A 125 8.77 6.08 -3.13
N LEU A 126 9.07 6.51 -1.92
CA LEU A 126 10.36 7.09 -1.58
C LEU A 126 11.51 6.08 -1.71
N SER A 127 11.32 4.86 -1.20
CA SER A 127 12.34 3.81 -1.36
C SER A 127 12.54 3.44 -2.83
N GLY A 128 11.48 3.45 -3.65
CA GLY A 128 11.54 3.27 -5.10
C GLY A 128 12.37 4.38 -5.79
N ILE A 129 12.16 5.64 -5.41
CA ILE A 129 12.92 6.79 -5.92
C ILE A 129 14.43 6.65 -5.61
N LEU A 130 14.75 6.35 -4.35
CA LEU A 130 16.15 6.20 -3.91
C LEU A 130 16.85 5.02 -4.61
N ARG A 131 16.14 3.90 -4.79
CA ARG A 131 16.67 2.73 -5.53
C ARG A 131 16.87 3.03 -7.02
N ALA A 132 15.97 3.78 -7.63
CA ALA A 132 16.08 4.20 -9.02
C ALA A 132 17.32 5.08 -9.28
N GLU A 133 17.77 5.85 -8.29
CA GLU A 133 19.04 6.61 -8.35
C GLU A 133 20.26 5.70 -8.18
N GLY A 134 20.07 4.47 -7.69
CA GLY A 134 21.14 3.49 -7.51
C GLY A 134 21.61 3.32 -6.08
N TYR A 135 20.98 3.99 -5.11
CA TYR A 135 21.27 3.81 -3.69
C TYR A 135 20.89 2.41 -3.19
N SER A 136 21.67 1.90 -2.24
CA SER A 136 21.29 0.73 -1.45
C SER A 136 20.31 1.17 -0.36
N VAL A 137 19.10 0.62 -0.38
CA VAL A 137 17.99 1.09 0.46
C VAL A 137 17.37 -0.05 1.26
N GLY A 138 17.29 0.14 2.59
CA GLY A 138 16.40 -0.63 3.45
C GLY A 138 15.03 0.06 3.54
N CYS A 139 13.94 -0.71 3.50
CA CYS A 139 12.62 -0.16 3.78
C CYS A 139 11.94 -1.04 4.83
N TYR A 140 11.43 -0.42 5.90
CA TYR A 140 10.71 -1.08 6.99
C TYR A 140 9.28 -0.55 7.03
N THR A 141 8.30 -1.45 6.85
CA THR A 141 6.87 -1.12 6.79
C THR A 141 6.03 -2.09 7.63
N SER A 142 4.81 -1.69 7.99
CA SER A 142 3.88 -2.52 8.76
C SER A 142 2.40 -2.16 8.47
N PRO A 143 1.48 -3.12 8.65
CA PRO A 143 1.72 -4.56 8.80
C PRO A 143 2.09 -5.25 7.48
N HIS A 144 2.46 -6.53 7.51
CA HIS A 144 2.55 -7.38 6.33
C HIS A 144 1.17 -7.95 5.95
N ILE A 145 1.05 -8.45 4.73
CA ILE A 145 -0.17 -9.11 4.23
C ILE A 145 -0.03 -10.63 4.29
N ARG A 146 1.06 -11.19 3.82
CA ARG A 146 1.27 -12.64 3.69
C ARG A 146 2.38 -13.17 4.58
N THR A 147 3.55 -12.54 4.52
CA THR A 147 4.73 -13.00 5.25
C THR A 147 5.43 -11.84 5.94
N ILE A 148 5.96 -12.09 7.15
CA ILE A 148 6.70 -11.09 7.93
C ILE A 148 7.86 -10.47 7.16
N ARG A 149 8.39 -11.18 6.15
CA ARG A 149 9.48 -10.71 5.27
C ARG A 149 9.11 -9.46 4.47
N GLU A 150 7.83 -9.27 4.15
CA GLU A 150 7.32 -8.07 3.45
C GLU A 150 7.59 -6.78 4.22
N ARG A 151 7.76 -6.87 5.55
CA ARG A 151 8.07 -5.70 6.39
C ARG A 151 9.48 -5.16 6.16
N ILE A 152 10.36 -5.97 5.59
CA ILE A 152 11.79 -5.65 5.41
C ILE A 152 12.16 -5.87 3.96
N THR A 153 12.36 -4.79 3.21
CA THR A 153 12.88 -4.87 1.85
C THR A 153 14.28 -4.31 1.78
N LEU A 154 15.16 -4.93 0.99
CA LEU A 154 16.58 -4.64 0.97
C LEU A 154 17.14 -4.34 -0.43
N GLY A 155 18.24 -3.61 -0.43
CA GLY A 155 19.10 -3.45 -1.59
C GLY A 155 18.48 -2.63 -2.73
N LYS A 156 19.00 -2.88 -3.93
CA LYS A 156 18.61 -2.14 -5.14
C LYS A 156 17.32 -2.66 -5.77
N SER A 157 16.99 -3.93 -5.58
CA SER A 157 15.77 -4.54 -6.13
C SER A 157 14.51 -4.12 -5.39
N GLY A 158 14.60 -3.92 -4.07
CA GLY A 158 13.44 -3.63 -3.22
C GLY A 158 12.56 -4.83 -2.92
N GLU A 159 13.06 -6.04 -3.18
CA GLU A 159 12.36 -7.27 -2.84
C GLU A 159 12.32 -7.48 -1.31
N PRO A 160 11.31 -8.17 -0.79
CA PRO A 160 11.32 -8.65 0.58
C PRO A 160 12.59 -9.47 0.87
N VAL A 161 13.13 -9.31 2.07
CA VAL A 161 14.28 -10.12 2.51
C VAL A 161 14.02 -11.60 2.25
N SER A 162 15.00 -12.32 1.69
CA SER A 162 14.83 -13.76 1.43
C SER A 162 14.75 -14.54 2.76
N ALA A 163 14.07 -15.69 2.76
CA ALA A 163 13.99 -16.56 3.93
C ALA A 163 15.38 -16.93 4.45
N LYS A 164 16.28 -17.25 3.53
CA LYS A 164 17.68 -17.59 3.82
C LYS A 164 18.46 -16.44 4.49
N GLU A 165 18.35 -15.22 3.96
CA GLU A 165 19.01 -14.04 4.56
C GLU A 165 18.44 -13.75 5.94
N LEU A 166 17.09 -13.78 6.08
CA LEU A 166 16.42 -13.56 7.35
C LEU A 166 16.85 -14.58 8.39
N ASN A 167 16.82 -15.89 8.05
CA ASN A 167 17.22 -16.95 8.96
C ASN A 167 18.72 -16.89 9.29
N SER A 168 19.58 -16.70 8.28
CA SER A 168 21.03 -16.57 8.52
C SER A 168 21.36 -15.41 9.47
N HIS A 169 20.69 -14.27 9.31
CA HIS A 169 20.86 -13.12 10.18
C HIS A 169 20.33 -13.39 11.59
N PHE A 170 19.18 -14.05 11.69
CA PHE A 170 18.60 -14.44 12.97
C PHE A 170 19.54 -15.35 13.77
N GLN A 171 20.14 -16.37 13.16
CA GLN A 171 21.08 -17.26 13.82
C GLN A 171 22.30 -16.53 14.36
N LYS A 172 22.77 -15.48 13.67
CA LYS A 172 23.88 -14.64 14.16
C LYS A 172 23.49 -13.81 15.38
N LEU A 173 22.27 -13.28 15.39
CA LEU A 173 21.81 -12.36 16.44
C LEU A 173 21.14 -13.04 17.63
N LYS A 174 20.72 -14.29 17.50
CA LYS A 174 19.89 -14.98 18.50
C LYS A 174 20.45 -14.87 19.90
N LYS A 175 21.77 -15.11 20.07
CA LYS A 175 22.43 -15.01 21.38
C LYS A 175 22.34 -13.61 21.98
N ASP A 176 22.55 -12.57 21.19
CA ASP A 176 22.51 -11.19 21.66
C ASP A 176 21.09 -10.74 21.96
N LEU A 177 20.11 -11.23 21.18
CA LEU A 177 18.68 -11.04 21.42
C LEU A 177 18.25 -11.72 22.72
N ASP A 178 18.68 -12.97 22.98
CA ASP A 178 18.36 -13.70 24.20
C ASP A 178 18.91 -12.96 25.46
N ILE A 179 20.14 -12.46 25.38
CA ILE A 179 20.74 -11.63 26.45
C ILE A 179 19.89 -10.36 26.68
N ALA A 180 19.50 -9.67 25.63
CA ALA A 180 18.66 -8.47 25.74
C ALA A 180 17.28 -8.78 26.35
N VAL A 181 16.67 -9.90 25.98
CA VAL A 181 15.38 -10.36 26.54
C VAL A 181 15.49 -10.62 28.05
N GLU A 182 16.57 -11.26 28.47
CA GLU A 182 16.83 -11.50 29.90
C GLU A 182 17.05 -10.18 30.68
N LEU A 183 17.86 -9.26 30.15
CA LEU A 183 18.10 -7.94 30.74
C LEU A 183 16.82 -7.12 30.91
N GLU A 184 15.94 -7.17 29.95
CA GLU A 184 14.62 -6.48 29.95
C GLU A 184 13.52 -7.33 30.63
N LYS A 185 13.88 -8.43 31.31
CA LYS A 185 12.97 -9.30 32.09
C LYS A 185 11.74 -9.76 31.30
N GLY A 186 11.89 -9.99 29.99
CA GLY A 186 10.83 -10.43 29.11
C GLY A 186 9.82 -9.34 28.74
N HIS A 187 10.08 -8.07 29.01
CA HIS A 187 9.15 -6.96 28.69
C HIS A 187 9.25 -6.46 27.25
N LEU A 188 10.18 -6.96 26.45
CA LEU A 188 10.27 -6.61 25.03
C LEU A 188 9.03 -7.09 24.28
N SER A 189 8.51 -6.24 23.41
CA SER A 189 7.40 -6.56 22.53
C SER A 189 7.89 -7.11 21.18
N HIS A 190 6.99 -7.83 20.48
CA HIS A 190 7.22 -8.30 19.12
C HIS A 190 7.71 -7.17 18.18
N PHE A 191 7.10 -5.97 18.27
CA PHE A 191 7.46 -4.85 17.41
C PHE A 191 8.85 -4.28 17.73
N GLU A 192 9.24 -4.20 19.02
CA GLU A 192 10.59 -3.75 19.42
C GLU A 192 11.67 -4.72 18.89
N VAL A 193 11.48 -6.03 19.08
CA VAL A 193 12.44 -7.04 18.60
C VAL A 193 12.53 -7.05 17.08
N LEU A 194 11.40 -7.00 16.36
CA LEU A 194 11.39 -6.97 14.91
C LEU A 194 12.04 -5.70 14.34
N THR A 195 11.81 -4.55 14.99
CA THR A 195 12.42 -3.27 14.59
C THR A 195 13.94 -3.32 14.77
N ALA A 196 14.42 -3.81 15.89
CA ALA A 196 15.86 -3.95 16.16
C ALA A 196 16.51 -4.94 15.18
N PHE A 197 15.83 -6.04 14.88
CA PHE A 197 16.25 -7.02 13.89
C PHE A 197 16.36 -6.39 12.48
N ALA A 198 15.35 -5.62 12.06
CA ALA A 198 15.35 -4.93 10.77
C ALA A 198 16.53 -3.93 10.67
N PHE A 199 16.78 -3.15 11.72
CA PHE A 199 17.89 -2.20 11.75
C PHE A 199 19.26 -2.89 11.71
N SER A 200 19.40 -4.01 12.41
CA SER A 200 20.62 -4.81 12.35
C SER A 200 20.85 -5.40 10.95
N LEU A 201 19.79 -5.85 10.28
CA LEU A 201 19.86 -6.36 8.92
C LEU A 201 20.24 -5.24 7.92
N PHE A 202 19.71 -4.03 8.09
CA PHE A 202 20.10 -2.86 7.30
C PHE A 202 21.58 -2.51 7.48
N ALA A 203 22.07 -2.56 8.71
CA ALA A 203 23.47 -2.31 9.02
C ALA A 203 24.40 -3.37 8.40
N GLU A 204 24.05 -4.67 8.49
CA GLU A 204 24.80 -5.77 7.86
C GLU A 204 24.81 -5.63 6.33
N ALA A 205 23.66 -5.30 5.72
CA ALA A 205 23.54 -5.05 4.29
C ALA A 205 24.19 -3.73 3.83
N LYS A 206 24.72 -2.93 4.76
CA LYS A 206 25.37 -1.63 4.51
C LYS A 206 24.51 -0.72 3.65
N VAL A 207 23.22 -0.61 3.98
CA VAL A 207 22.34 0.30 3.25
C VAL A 207 22.76 1.74 3.46
N GLN A 208 22.68 2.57 2.43
CA GLN A 208 22.97 3.99 2.53
C GLN A 208 21.82 4.74 3.17
N PHE A 209 20.60 4.35 2.80
CA PHE A 209 19.37 4.94 3.32
C PHE A 209 18.43 3.86 3.86
N ALA A 210 17.73 4.19 4.94
CA ALA A 210 16.59 3.41 5.43
C ALA A 210 15.33 4.26 5.41
N VAL A 211 14.26 3.78 4.78
CA VAL A 211 12.93 4.38 4.83
C VAL A 211 12.12 3.61 5.85
N ILE A 212 11.74 4.26 6.95
CA ILE A 212 11.21 3.61 8.15
C ILE A 212 9.81 4.14 8.43
N GLU A 213 8.82 3.27 8.32
CA GLU A 213 7.44 3.53 8.71
C GLU A 213 7.28 3.39 10.23
N VAL A 214 6.67 4.38 10.87
CA VAL A 214 6.25 4.35 12.27
C VAL A 214 5.10 3.36 12.46
N GLY A 215 5.20 2.48 13.44
CA GLY A 215 4.14 1.54 13.77
C GLY A 215 2.93 2.22 14.40
N LEU A 216 3.15 2.97 15.49
CA LEU A 216 2.08 3.67 16.21
C LEU A 216 2.52 5.05 16.70
N GLY A 217 1.74 6.08 16.38
CA GLY A 217 2.02 7.45 16.83
C GLY A 217 3.31 7.99 16.24
N GLY A 218 4.37 8.03 17.01
CA GLY A 218 5.71 8.49 16.64
C GLY A 218 6.60 8.70 17.86
N ALA A 219 6.21 9.54 18.81
CA ALA A 219 7.03 9.92 19.97
C ALA A 219 7.55 8.72 20.78
N ARG A 220 6.69 7.72 21.01
CA ARG A 220 6.98 6.51 21.80
C ARG A 220 7.10 5.24 20.95
N ASP A 221 7.09 5.39 19.64
CA ASP A 221 7.25 4.24 18.73
C ASP A 221 8.68 3.68 18.79
N ALA A 222 8.81 2.36 18.74
CA ALA A 222 10.12 1.69 18.79
C ALA A 222 11.10 2.19 17.72
N THR A 223 10.58 2.68 16.57
CA THR A 223 11.40 3.27 15.50
C THR A 223 11.98 4.64 15.86
N ASN A 224 11.48 5.31 16.90
CA ASN A 224 11.87 6.69 17.25
C ASN A 224 13.18 6.81 18.05
N VAL A 225 14.05 5.86 17.87
CA VAL A 225 15.43 5.83 18.42
C VAL A 225 16.47 6.47 17.49
N ILE A 226 16.03 6.90 16.31
CA ILE A 226 16.86 7.60 15.32
C ILE A 226 17.23 8.98 15.85
N THR A 227 18.52 9.31 15.82
CA THR A 227 19.03 10.60 16.29
C THR A 227 18.95 11.69 15.20
N SER A 228 19.15 12.95 15.57
CA SER A 228 19.22 14.05 14.60
C SER A 228 20.33 13.85 13.57
N SER A 229 21.50 13.29 13.98
CA SER A 229 22.62 13.03 13.08
C SER A 229 22.30 11.99 12.01
N ASP A 230 21.43 11.03 12.32
CA ASP A 230 21.13 9.88 11.47
C ASP A 230 19.84 10.09 10.65
N LEU A 231 19.00 11.05 11.04
CA LEU A 231 17.80 11.40 10.31
C LEU A 231 18.13 12.28 9.08
N ALA A 232 17.71 11.83 7.90
CA ALA A 232 17.76 12.65 6.68
C ALA A 232 16.53 13.57 6.60
N VAL A 233 15.33 13.02 6.72
CA VAL A 233 14.05 13.73 6.63
C VAL A 233 13.00 13.09 7.54
N ALA A 234 12.28 13.89 8.31
CA ALA A 234 11.02 13.49 8.97
C ALA A 234 9.83 13.71 8.03
N ILE A 235 8.86 12.82 8.05
CA ILE A 235 7.68 12.89 7.17
C ILE A 235 6.44 12.66 8.02
N ILE A 236 5.42 13.54 7.88
CA ILE A 236 4.08 13.34 8.43
C ILE A 236 3.10 13.35 7.27
N THR A 237 2.54 12.19 6.92
CA THR A 237 1.68 12.03 5.75
C THR A 237 0.33 12.73 5.91
N ASN A 238 -0.35 12.49 7.03
CA ASN A 238 -1.58 13.15 7.43
C ASN A 238 -1.89 12.91 8.91
N ILE A 239 -2.88 13.63 9.44
CA ILE A 239 -3.45 13.42 10.79
C ILE A 239 -4.94 13.13 10.65
N GLY A 240 -5.42 12.09 11.31
CA GLY A 240 -6.81 11.68 11.34
C GLY A 240 -7.10 10.83 12.58
N GLU A 241 -8.36 10.63 12.87
CA GLU A 241 -8.85 9.89 14.05
C GLU A 241 -8.65 8.39 13.90
N GLU A 242 -7.49 7.91 14.27
CA GLU A 242 -7.17 6.48 14.33
C GLU A 242 -6.37 6.19 15.61
N HIS A 243 -6.63 5.05 16.24
CA HIS A 243 -6.00 4.67 17.51
C HIS A 243 -6.20 5.71 18.63
N LEU A 244 -7.33 6.39 18.67
CA LEU A 244 -7.66 7.46 19.63
C LEU A 244 -7.30 7.06 21.08
N ALA A 245 -7.77 5.90 21.54
CA ALA A 245 -7.51 5.44 22.91
C ALA A 245 -6.02 5.25 23.22
N ALA A 246 -5.22 4.83 22.24
CA ALA A 246 -3.79 4.63 22.41
C ALA A 246 -2.99 5.93 22.32
N LEU A 247 -3.53 6.96 21.66
CA LEU A 247 -2.84 8.23 21.37
C LEU A 247 -3.41 9.44 22.12
N GLY A 248 -4.10 9.22 23.25
CA GLY A 248 -4.54 10.29 24.16
C GLY A 248 -5.95 10.83 23.90
N GLY A 249 -6.73 10.24 22.99
CA GLY A 249 -8.17 10.46 22.88
C GLY A 249 -8.63 11.67 22.05
N SER A 250 -7.72 12.46 21.46
CA SER A 250 -8.06 13.61 20.62
C SER A 250 -7.16 13.71 19.38
N LEU A 251 -7.59 14.51 18.41
CA LEU A 251 -6.82 14.77 17.19
C LEU A 251 -5.52 15.52 17.51
N GLU A 252 -5.55 16.42 18.47
CA GLU A 252 -4.41 17.20 18.96
C GLU A 252 -3.37 16.27 19.61
N SER A 253 -3.81 15.33 20.46
CA SER A 253 -2.91 14.36 21.08
C SER A 253 -2.27 13.43 20.04
N ILE A 254 -3.01 13.05 18.99
CA ILE A 254 -2.46 12.30 17.84
C ILE A 254 -1.40 13.13 17.13
N ALA A 255 -1.64 14.44 16.90
CA ALA A 255 -0.69 15.34 16.26
C ALA A 255 0.59 15.47 17.10
N VAL A 256 0.46 15.63 18.42
CA VAL A 256 1.62 15.65 19.36
C VAL A 256 2.41 14.36 19.27
N ALA A 257 1.75 13.21 19.38
CA ALA A 257 2.41 11.91 19.30
C ALA A 257 3.16 11.71 17.97
N LYS A 258 2.54 12.08 16.83
CA LYS A 258 3.16 11.93 15.51
C LYS A 258 4.31 12.94 15.29
N SER A 259 4.21 14.13 15.85
CA SER A 259 5.26 15.16 15.79
C SER A 259 6.54 14.75 16.55
N GLY A 260 6.52 13.67 17.33
CA GLY A 260 7.70 13.12 18.01
C GLY A 260 8.81 12.63 17.06
N VAL A 261 8.52 12.45 15.77
CA VAL A 261 9.55 12.09 14.76
C VAL A 261 10.38 13.28 14.32
N ILE A 262 9.97 14.52 14.64
CA ILE A 262 10.69 15.76 14.32
C ILE A 262 11.97 15.82 15.16
N LYS A 263 13.12 16.04 14.52
CA LYS A 263 14.42 16.14 15.18
C LYS A 263 15.09 17.47 14.85
N TYR A 264 15.87 17.96 15.80
CA TYR A 264 16.55 19.25 15.72
C TYR A 264 17.31 19.42 14.40
N GLY A 265 17.03 20.52 13.69
CA GLY A 265 17.70 20.93 12.47
C GLY A 265 17.45 20.03 11.26
N ARG A 266 16.52 19.06 11.31
CA ARG A 266 16.22 18.16 10.21
C ARG A 266 14.94 18.55 9.48
N PRO A 267 14.90 18.46 8.14
CA PRO A 267 13.70 18.80 7.38
C PRO A 267 12.49 17.96 7.79
N LEU A 268 11.34 18.63 7.85
CA LEU A 268 10.03 18.01 8.00
C LEU A 268 9.24 18.16 6.70
N VAL A 269 8.75 17.06 6.15
CA VAL A 269 7.81 17.06 5.03
C VAL A 269 6.40 16.78 5.52
N LEU A 270 5.47 17.68 5.19
CA LEU A 270 4.03 17.54 5.43
C LEU A 270 3.35 17.04 4.15
N GLY A 271 2.61 15.93 4.25
CA GLY A 271 2.06 15.24 3.10
C GLY A 271 0.71 15.78 2.63
N GLY A 272 -0.23 15.91 3.52
CA GLY A 272 -1.61 16.24 3.19
C GLY A 272 -2.03 17.65 3.55
N THR A 273 -3.31 17.91 3.32
CA THR A 273 -4.01 19.04 3.95
C THR A 273 -4.36 18.66 5.37
N PHE A 274 -4.01 19.50 6.30
CA PHE A 274 -4.33 19.33 7.72
C PHE A 274 -5.42 20.34 8.12
N LEU A 275 -6.11 20.07 9.22
CA LEU A 275 -6.93 21.10 9.86
C LEU A 275 -6.00 22.25 10.29
N PRO A 276 -6.37 23.51 10.12
CA PRO A 276 -5.45 24.66 10.33
C PRO A 276 -4.80 24.71 11.71
N HIS A 277 -5.55 24.34 12.78
CA HIS A 277 -5.01 24.30 14.13
C HIS A 277 -4.00 23.14 14.32
N ILE A 278 -4.25 21.98 13.69
CA ILE A 278 -3.35 20.83 13.73
C ILE A 278 -2.06 21.13 12.97
N GLU A 279 -2.16 21.71 11.79
CA GLU A 279 -1.00 22.12 11.00
C GLU A 279 -0.13 23.12 11.78
N ARG A 280 -0.73 24.11 12.41
CA ARG A 280 -0.04 25.09 13.27
C ARG A 280 0.72 24.41 14.40
N MET A 281 0.09 23.47 15.12
CA MET A 281 0.74 22.71 16.19
C MET A 281 1.99 21.98 15.69
N ILE A 282 1.92 21.34 14.53
CA ILE A 282 3.06 20.62 13.93
C ILE A 282 4.16 21.62 13.51
N ILE A 283 3.81 22.74 12.91
CA ILE A 283 4.74 23.81 12.51
C ILE A 283 5.41 24.40 13.74
N ASP A 284 4.67 24.74 14.80
CA ASP A 284 5.23 25.27 16.05
C ASP A 284 6.24 24.28 16.68
N ARG A 285 5.92 22.99 16.64
CA ARG A 285 6.86 21.95 17.08
C ARG A 285 8.12 21.88 16.19
N ALA A 286 7.97 22.00 14.87
CA ALA A 286 9.10 22.03 13.95
C ALA A 286 9.97 23.28 14.17
N MET A 287 9.36 24.45 14.34
CA MET A 287 10.07 25.70 14.65
C MET A 287 10.87 25.61 15.94
N SER A 288 10.28 25.07 17.02
CA SER A 288 10.98 24.85 18.30
C SER A 288 12.15 23.87 18.19
N SER A 289 12.18 23.06 17.14
CA SER A 289 13.25 22.11 16.82
C SER A 289 14.17 22.62 15.71
N CYS A 290 14.07 23.90 15.29
CA CYS A 290 14.79 24.47 14.15
C CYS A 290 14.69 23.61 12.88
N SER A 291 13.58 22.90 12.69
CA SER A 291 13.35 22.00 11.56
C SER A 291 12.69 22.77 10.42
N PRO A 292 13.31 22.88 9.23
CA PRO A 292 12.65 23.47 8.07
C PRO A 292 11.43 22.63 7.67
N VAL A 293 10.30 23.31 7.41
CA VAL A 293 9.05 22.66 7.01
C VAL A 293 8.84 22.83 5.51
N ILE A 294 8.54 21.73 4.83
CA ILE A 294 8.16 21.65 3.43
C ILE A 294 6.81 20.96 3.34
N SER A 295 5.84 21.57 2.67
CA SER A 295 4.52 20.94 2.46
C SER A 295 4.34 20.53 1.00
N ALA A 296 3.92 19.29 0.78
CA ALA A 296 3.53 18.82 -0.55
C ALA A 296 2.28 19.57 -1.09
N SER A 297 1.57 20.28 -0.22
CA SER A 297 0.39 21.10 -0.54
C SER A 297 0.69 22.61 -0.60
N ASP A 298 1.97 23.01 -0.59
CA ASP A 298 2.34 24.44 -0.69
C ASP A 298 1.80 25.07 -1.98
N PRO A 299 1.41 26.38 -1.93
CA PRO A 299 1.05 27.11 -3.13
C PRO A 299 2.20 27.11 -4.16
N GLY A 300 1.90 26.65 -5.36
CA GLY A 300 2.91 26.46 -6.43
C GLY A 300 3.22 24.99 -6.71
N ASN A 301 2.98 24.10 -5.76
CA ASN A 301 2.96 22.67 -6.00
C ASN A 301 1.67 22.30 -6.74
N ARG A 302 1.80 21.56 -7.84
CA ARG A 302 0.69 21.11 -8.67
C ARG A 302 0.78 19.60 -8.82
N ILE A 303 -0.21 18.93 -8.30
CA ILE A 303 -0.39 17.50 -8.49
C ILE A 303 -1.78 17.27 -9.06
N MET A 304 -1.85 16.63 -10.23
CA MET A 304 -3.11 16.50 -10.96
C MET A 304 -3.25 15.16 -11.65
N ILE A 305 -4.42 14.54 -11.51
CA ILE A 305 -4.80 13.35 -12.27
C ILE A 305 -5.34 13.82 -13.63
N LYS A 306 -4.75 13.32 -14.72
CA LYS A 306 -5.19 13.59 -16.10
C LYS A 306 -6.14 12.51 -16.60
N GLY A 307 -6.01 11.28 -16.12
CA GLY A 307 -6.81 10.16 -16.58
C GLY A 307 -6.18 8.81 -16.28
N LEU A 308 -6.56 7.80 -17.04
CA LEU A 308 -6.03 6.45 -16.95
C LEU A 308 -5.31 6.05 -18.23
N SER A 309 -4.14 5.47 -18.08
CA SER A 309 -3.47 4.73 -19.13
C SER A 309 -3.90 3.26 -19.06
N ARG A 310 -4.38 2.72 -20.20
CA ARG A 310 -4.74 1.30 -20.36
C ARG A 310 -3.80 0.57 -21.32
N GLU A 311 -2.59 1.07 -21.48
CA GLU A 311 -1.57 0.49 -22.36
C GLU A 311 -1.13 -0.93 -21.93
N CYS A 312 -1.37 -1.27 -20.66
CA CYS A 312 -1.12 -2.59 -20.09
C CYS A 312 -2.45 -3.18 -19.56
N GLN A 313 -2.50 -4.50 -19.35
CA GLN A 313 -3.66 -5.15 -18.73
C GLN A 313 -4.04 -4.58 -17.35
N ILE A 314 -3.05 -4.00 -16.64
CA ILE A 314 -3.25 -3.36 -15.33
C ILE A 314 -3.34 -1.85 -15.54
N PRO A 315 -4.45 -1.20 -15.10
CA PRO A 315 -4.64 0.24 -15.25
C PRO A 315 -3.58 1.03 -14.47
N ARG A 316 -3.17 2.17 -15.01
CA ARG A 316 -2.26 3.12 -14.38
C ARG A 316 -2.87 4.51 -14.41
N GLN A 317 -2.74 5.23 -13.32
CA GLN A 317 -3.18 6.61 -13.21
C GLN A 317 -2.15 7.54 -13.86
N LEU A 318 -2.59 8.31 -14.86
CA LEU A 318 -1.77 9.31 -15.53
C LEU A 318 -1.82 10.62 -14.77
N CYS A 319 -0.68 11.13 -14.34
CA CYS A 319 -0.58 12.30 -13.47
C CYS A 319 0.50 13.26 -13.92
N ASP A 320 0.27 14.56 -13.65
CA ASP A 320 1.32 15.57 -13.65
C ASP A 320 1.72 15.90 -12.20
N VAL A 321 3.02 15.99 -11.96
CA VAL A 321 3.62 16.29 -10.65
C VAL A 321 4.63 17.41 -10.83
N VAL A 322 4.31 18.59 -10.33
CA VAL A 322 5.18 19.77 -10.33
C VAL A 322 5.35 20.20 -8.89
N LEU A 323 6.55 20.09 -8.37
CA LEU A 323 6.87 20.37 -6.97
C LEU A 323 8.09 21.27 -6.86
N GLN A 324 8.06 22.19 -5.90
CA GLN A 324 9.15 23.09 -5.60
C GLN A 324 9.37 23.23 -4.10
N ILE A 325 10.63 23.34 -3.72
CA ILE A 325 11.04 23.77 -2.38
C ILE A 325 11.55 25.21 -2.54
N LYS A 326 10.86 26.17 -1.90
CA LYS A 326 11.21 27.58 -1.94
C LYS A 326 12.49 27.83 -1.12
N ARG A 327 13.63 27.81 -1.79
CA ARG A 327 14.95 28.16 -1.27
C ARG A 327 15.72 28.94 -2.32
N ASP A 328 16.87 29.43 -1.97
CA ASP A 328 17.78 30.09 -2.88
C ASP A 328 19.08 29.26 -2.95
N PRO A 329 19.35 28.54 -4.07
CA PRO A 329 18.50 28.40 -5.27
C PRO A 329 17.27 27.50 -5.02
N CYS A 330 16.21 27.74 -5.80
CA CYS A 330 14.99 26.92 -5.74
C CYS A 330 15.27 25.49 -6.21
N VAL A 331 14.82 24.51 -5.43
CA VAL A 331 14.89 23.09 -5.80
C VAL A 331 13.50 22.66 -6.30
N PHE A 332 13.44 22.13 -7.53
CA PHE A 332 12.16 21.77 -8.12
C PHE A 332 12.24 20.47 -8.96
N VAL A 333 11.08 19.92 -9.27
CA VAL A 333 10.88 18.83 -10.22
C VAL A 333 9.59 19.03 -11.00
N GLU A 334 9.65 18.81 -12.31
CA GLU A 334 8.49 18.83 -13.21
C GLU A 334 8.40 17.50 -13.95
N LEU A 335 7.36 16.73 -13.66
CA LEU A 335 7.12 15.44 -14.26
C LEU A 335 5.71 15.42 -14.86
N PHE A 336 5.63 15.34 -16.17
CA PHE A 336 4.37 15.22 -16.91
C PHE A 336 4.14 13.76 -17.32
N ASP A 337 2.86 13.34 -17.32
CA ASP A 337 2.43 12.02 -17.75
C ASP A 337 3.08 10.86 -16.96
N VAL A 338 3.22 11.02 -15.64
CA VAL A 338 3.70 9.97 -14.74
C VAL A 338 2.62 8.89 -14.62
N LYS A 339 2.99 7.62 -14.82
CA LYS A 339 2.09 6.47 -14.83
C LYS A 339 2.11 5.73 -13.49
N LEU A 340 1.31 6.19 -12.51
CA LEU A 340 1.24 5.56 -11.19
C LEU A 340 0.44 4.24 -11.21
N ARG A 341 0.97 3.21 -10.57
CA ARG A 341 0.27 1.92 -10.37
C ARG A 341 -0.70 1.97 -9.19
N LEU A 342 -0.39 2.76 -8.18
CA LEU A 342 -1.26 3.00 -7.03
C LEU A 342 -2.28 4.08 -7.40
N LEU A 343 -3.57 3.71 -7.40
CA LEU A 343 -4.63 4.56 -7.91
C LEU A 343 -5.27 5.43 -6.82
N GLY A 344 -5.81 6.57 -7.23
CA GLY A 344 -6.58 7.48 -6.39
C GLY A 344 -5.83 8.76 -6.00
N SER A 345 -6.59 9.80 -5.68
CA SER A 345 -6.04 11.11 -5.29
C SER A 345 -5.16 11.04 -4.04
N HIS A 346 -5.52 10.17 -3.08
CA HIS A 346 -4.73 9.93 -1.88
C HIS A 346 -3.35 9.31 -2.21
N GLN A 347 -3.25 8.47 -3.24
CA GLN A 347 -1.97 7.89 -3.66
C GLN A 347 -1.12 8.92 -4.42
N LEU A 348 -1.76 9.81 -5.18
CA LEU A 348 -1.07 10.93 -5.80
C LEU A 348 -0.47 11.87 -4.73
N GLN A 349 -1.20 12.12 -3.63
CA GLN A 349 -0.70 12.89 -2.49
C GLN A 349 0.48 12.19 -1.80
N ASN A 350 0.42 10.86 -1.63
CA ASN A 350 1.54 10.08 -1.09
C ASN A 350 2.77 10.13 -2.01
N ALA A 351 2.56 10.07 -3.33
CA ALA A 351 3.63 10.22 -4.33
C ALA A 351 4.29 11.61 -4.27
N ALA A 352 3.49 12.67 -4.18
CA ALA A 352 3.98 14.03 -4.00
C ALA A 352 4.77 14.19 -2.70
N THR A 353 4.28 13.62 -1.60
CA THR A 353 4.99 13.62 -0.30
C THR A 353 6.36 12.95 -0.40
N ALA A 354 6.42 11.79 -1.06
CA ALA A 354 7.67 11.06 -1.29
C ALA A 354 8.63 11.87 -2.19
N ALA A 355 8.12 12.50 -3.24
CA ALA A 355 8.92 13.35 -4.11
C ALA A 355 9.44 14.62 -3.39
N CYS A 356 8.65 15.26 -2.53
CA CYS A 356 9.12 16.35 -1.66
C CYS A 356 10.23 15.88 -0.72
N ALA A 357 10.12 14.69 -0.12
CA ALA A 357 11.18 14.15 0.72
C ALA A 357 12.46 13.87 -0.09
N ALA A 358 12.32 13.42 -1.33
CA ALA A 358 13.43 13.26 -2.25
C ALA A 358 14.09 14.59 -2.63
N LEU A 359 13.30 15.64 -2.86
CA LEU A 359 13.82 16.99 -3.10
C LEU A 359 14.57 17.56 -1.87
N CYS A 360 14.10 17.25 -0.64
CA CYS A 360 14.84 17.62 0.57
C CYS A 360 16.23 16.95 0.64
N LEU A 361 16.34 15.73 0.12
CA LEU A 361 17.63 15.05 0.03
C LEU A 361 18.54 15.70 -1.02
N ARG A 362 17.97 16.07 -2.19
CA ARG A 362 18.66 16.83 -3.24
C ARG A 362 19.19 18.16 -2.69
N ASP A 363 18.38 18.89 -1.91
CA ASP A 363 18.74 20.13 -1.24
C ASP A 363 19.89 19.95 -0.23
N GLN A 364 20.05 18.77 0.36
CA GLN A 364 21.18 18.41 1.22
C GLN A 364 22.44 18.01 0.44
N GLY A 365 22.45 18.14 -0.89
CA GLY A 365 23.61 17.86 -1.76
C GLY A 365 23.74 16.42 -2.23
N TRP A 366 22.72 15.54 -2.00
CA TRP A 366 22.72 14.19 -2.53
C TRP A 366 22.30 14.16 -3.99
N ALA A 367 22.95 13.33 -4.79
CA ALA A 367 22.55 13.12 -6.17
C ALA A 367 21.15 12.50 -6.23
N LEU A 368 20.26 13.13 -6.97
CA LEU A 368 18.91 12.62 -7.20
C LEU A 368 18.34 13.25 -8.48
N SER A 369 18.19 12.46 -9.54
CA SER A 369 17.73 12.92 -10.84
C SER A 369 16.19 12.92 -10.95
N ASP A 370 15.64 13.76 -11.82
CA ASP A 370 14.20 13.75 -12.13
C ASP A 370 13.77 12.40 -12.74
N THR A 371 14.67 11.78 -13.54
CA THR A 371 14.45 10.44 -14.09
C THR A 371 14.28 9.39 -12.99
N SER A 372 15.05 9.48 -11.92
CA SER A 372 14.97 8.56 -10.79
C SER A 372 13.71 8.80 -9.96
N ILE A 373 13.29 10.07 -9.79
CA ILE A 373 12.00 10.39 -9.16
C ILE A 373 10.87 9.77 -9.97
N ARG A 374 10.82 10.01 -11.30
CA ARG A 374 9.82 9.40 -12.19
C ARG A 374 9.81 7.87 -12.08
N THR A 375 10.98 7.24 -12.28
CA THR A 375 11.12 5.78 -12.29
C THR A 375 10.65 5.16 -10.98
N GLY A 376 11.00 5.77 -9.85
CA GLY A 376 10.57 5.30 -8.53
C GLY A 376 9.08 5.44 -8.30
N LEU A 377 8.47 6.55 -8.74
CA LEU A 377 7.02 6.75 -8.65
C LEU A 377 6.25 5.74 -9.53
N GLU A 378 6.68 5.54 -10.77
CA GLU A 378 6.01 4.63 -11.72
C GLU A 378 6.21 3.14 -11.37
N GLY A 379 7.32 2.81 -10.72
CA GLY A 379 7.67 1.46 -10.27
C GLY A 379 7.04 1.03 -8.95
N ALA A 380 6.54 1.99 -8.16
CA ALA A 380 6.02 1.71 -6.83
C ALA A 380 4.81 0.75 -6.87
N TYR A 381 4.88 -0.29 -6.02
CA TYR A 381 3.85 -1.31 -5.89
C TYR A 381 3.70 -1.72 -4.42
N LEU A 382 2.47 -1.86 -3.97
CA LEU A 382 2.15 -2.26 -2.60
C LEU A 382 0.99 -3.26 -2.63
N LEU A 383 1.19 -4.44 -2.04
CA LEU A 383 0.17 -5.48 -1.97
C LEU A 383 -1.10 -4.97 -1.29
N GLY A 384 -2.26 -5.34 -1.83
CA GLY A 384 -3.57 -5.02 -1.25
C GLY A 384 -3.90 -3.54 -1.14
N ARG A 385 -3.29 -2.70 -1.95
CA ARG A 385 -3.61 -1.28 -2.07
C ARG A 385 -3.97 -0.95 -3.51
N GLY A 386 -5.26 -1.10 -3.85
CA GLY A 386 -5.71 -0.95 -5.22
C GLY A 386 -5.02 -1.93 -6.18
N GLN A 387 -4.75 -3.15 -5.73
CA GLN A 387 -4.01 -4.15 -6.49
C GLN A 387 -4.92 -4.86 -7.48
N PHE A 388 -4.63 -4.72 -8.77
CA PHE A 388 -5.26 -5.53 -9.81
C PHE A 388 -4.52 -6.84 -10.02
N LEU A 389 -5.27 -7.93 -10.11
CA LEU A 389 -4.72 -9.22 -10.53
C LEU A 389 -4.61 -9.29 -12.05
N THR A 390 -3.62 -10.03 -12.52
CA THR A 390 -3.47 -10.38 -13.93
C THR A 390 -4.56 -11.37 -14.35
N SER A 391 -4.83 -11.47 -15.67
CA SER A 391 -5.80 -12.44 -16.18
C SER A 391 -5.44 -13.89 -15.77
N LYS A 392 -4.15 -14.24 -15.74
CA LYS A 392 -3.69 -15.56 -15.28
C LYS A 392 -3.98 -15.80 -13.81
N GLU A 393 -3.75 -14.81 -12.95
CA GLU A 393 -4.07 -14.92 -11.53
C GLU A 393 -5.57 -15.03 -11.30
N ALA A 394 -6.39 -14.29 -12.04
CA ALA A 394 -7.84 -14.42 -11.99
C ALA A 394 -8.31 -15.82 -12.46
N GLU A 395 -7.70 -16.39 -13.50
CA GLU A 395 -7.97 -17.77 -13.95
C GLU A 395 -7.64 -18.81 -12.87
N VAL A 396 -6.49 -18.68 -12.18
CA VAL A 396 -6.11 -19.55 -11.05
C VAL A 396 -7.14 -19.50 -9.92
N LEU A 397 -7.74 -18.33 -9.68
CA LEU A 397 -8.81 -18.17 -8.69
C LEU A 397 -10.19 -18.69 -9.16
N GLY A 398 -10.31 -19.23 -10.39
CA GLY A 398 -11.58 -19.65 -10.97
C GLY A 398 -12.46 -18.48 -11.43
N LEU A 399 -11.86 -17.32 -11.74
CA LEU A 399 -12.53 -16.09 -12.16
C LEU A 399 -12.13 -15.66 -13.60
N PRO A 400 -12.19 -16.55 -14.60
CA PRO A 400 -11.73 -16.23 -15.94
C PRO A 400 -12.53 -15.07 -16.57
N GLY A 401 -11.81 -14.16 -17.22
CA GLY A 401 -12.41 -13.00 -17.90
C GLY A 401 -12.97 -11.91 -16.96
N THR A 402 -12.77 -12.04 -15.64
CA THR A 402 -13.20 -11.07 -14.65
C THR A 402 -12.03 -10.18 -14.24
N THR A 403 -12.26 -8.88 -14.15
CA THR A 403 -11.30 -7.96 -13.53
C THR A 403 -11.36 -8.14 -12.01
N VAL A 404 -10.23 -8.42 -11.38
CA VAL A 404 -10.14 -8.62 -9.92
C VAL A 404 -9.31 -7.51 -9.29
N LEU A 405 -9.91 -6.82 -8.31
CA LEU A 405 -9.29 -5.77 -7.52
C LEU A 405 -9.20 -6.20 -6.06
N LEU A 406 -8.01 -6.09 -5.48
CA LEU A 406 -7.75 -6.35 -4.06
C LEU A 406 -7.44 -5.02 -3.34
N ASP A 407 -8.21 -4.70 -2.31
CA ASP A 407 -7.97 -3.51 -1.50
C ASP A 407 -8.27 -3.76 -0.01
N GLY A 408 -7.32 -3.43 0.84
CA GLY A 408 -7.41 -3.63 2.29
C GLY A 408 -8.16 -2.53 3.04
N ALA A 409 -9.04 -1.76 2.39
CA ALA A 409 -9.91 -0.78 3.04
C ALA A 409 -10.74 -1.44 4.16
N HIS A 410 -10.79 -0.79 5.35
CA HIS A 410 -11.47 -1.34 6.53
C HIS A 410 -11.98 -0.25 7.50
N THR A 411 -11.94 1.00 7.10
CA THR A 411 -12.49 2.16 7.81
C THR A 411 -13.35 2.95 6.86
N LYS A 412 -14.25 3.80 7.38
CA LYS A 412 -15.09 4.69 6.59
C LYS A 412 -14.25 5.50 5.57
N ASP A 413 -13.18 6.16 6.01
CA ASP A 413 -12.32 6.98 5.13
C ASP A 413 -11.65 6.15 4.03
N SER A 414 -11.19 4.92 4.35
CA SER A 414 -10.58 4.05 3.34
C SER A 414 -11.61 3.48 2.37
N ALA A 415 -12.85 3.23 2.82
CA ALA A 415 -13.97 2.86 1.95
C ALA A 415 -14.33 4.00 0.99
N GLN A 416 -14.38 5.24 1.50
CA GLN A 416 -14.59 6.43 0.68
C GLN A 416 -13.49 6.60 -0.37
N ALA A 417 -12.23 6.41 0.01
CA ALA A 417 -11.11 6.47 -0.94
C ALA A 417 -11.24 5.40 -2.03
N LEU A 418 -11.59 4.14 -1.67
CA LEU A 418 -11.84 3.07 -2.61
C LEU A 418 -13.03 3.38 -3.53
N ALA A 419 -14.15 3.85 -2.97
CA ALA A 419 -15.34 4.26 -3.71
C ALA A 419 -15.00 5.34 -4.75
N ASN A 420 -14.21 6.34 -4.35
CA ASN A 420 -13.78 7.42 -5.26
C ASN A 420 -12.89 6.88 -6.40
N VAL A 421 -11.96 5.97 -6.09
CA VAL A 421 -11.15 5.31 -7.13
C VAL A 421 -12.05 4.60 -8.14
N ILE A 422 -13.02 3.80 -7.67
CA ILE A 422 -13.91 3.04 -8.53
C ILE A 422 -14.75 4.00 -9.39
N LYS A 423 -15.40 5.00 -8.78
CA LYS A 423 -16.24 5.98 -9.49
C LYS A 423 -15.49 6.74 -10.59
N THR A 424 -14.26 7.14 -10.31
CA THR A 424 -13.46 7.94 -11.25
C THR A 424 -12.77 7.11 -12.31
N THR A 425 -12.44 5.86 -11.98
CA THR A 425 -11.61 4.99 -12.82
C THR A 425 -12.44 4.02 -13.67
N PHE A 426 -13.56 3.54 -13.11
CA PHE A 426 -14.41 2.49 -13.68
C PHE A 426 -15.91 2.82 -13.56
N PRO A 427 -16.38 3.98 -14.04
CA PRO A 427 -17.76 4.44 -13.84
C PRO A 427 -18.82 3.50 -14.40
N GLU A 428 -18.47 2.75 -15.46
CA GLU A 428 -19.39 1.83 -16.16
C GLU A 428 -19.20 0.34 -15.75
N ALA A 429 -18.29 0.05 -14.80
CA ALA A 429 -18.03 -1.32 -14.41
C ALA A 429 -19.18 -1.88 -13.57
N ARG A 430 -19.63 -3.10 -13.90
CA ARG A 430 -20.54 -3.87 -13.07
C ARG A 430 -19.77 -4.45 -11.90
N LEU A 431 -20.20 -4.17 -10.68
CA LEU A 431 -19.41 -4.40 -9.46
C LEU A 431 -20.00 -5.51 -8.61
N VAL A 432 -19.12 -6.40 -8.14
CA VAL A 432 -19.41 -7.30 -7.04
C VAL A 432 -18.36 -7.07 -5.96
N PHE A 433 -18.80 -6.74 -4.75
CA PHE A 433 -17.93 -6.71 -3.58
C PHE A 433 -17.94 -8.07 -2.86
N VAL A 434 -16.77 -8.54 -2.46
CA VAL A 434 -16.59 -9.64 -1.50
C VAL A 434 -15.94 -9.06 -0.25
N VAL A 435 -16.69 -9.07 0.87
CA VAL A 435 -16.35 -8.29 2.06
C VAL A 435 -16.11 -9.22 3.26
N ALA A 436 -14.97 -9.01 3.94
CA ALA A 436 -14.72 -9.60 5.26
C ALA A 436 -14.01 -8.59 6.17
N MET A 437 -14.54 -8.38 7.38
CA MET A 437 -14.09 -7.34 8.31
C MET A 437 -13.83 -7.90 9.72
N ALA A 438 -13.09 -7.14 10.51
CA ALA A 438 -12.95 -7.39 11.95
C ALA A 438 -14.17 -6.84 12.72
N ASN A 439 -14.48 -7.47 13.87
CA ASN A 439 -15.62 -7.10 14.72
C ASN A 439 -15.56 -5.68 15.28
N ASP A 440 -14.35 -5.15 15.47
CA ASP A 440 -14.08 -3.85 16.09
C ASP A 440 -14.14 -2.67 15.12
N LYS A 441 -14.64 -2.88 13.88
CA LYS A 441 -14.70 -1.84 12.85
C LYS A 441 -16.09 -1.22 12.71
N ASP A 442 -16.13 0.00 12.20
CA ASP A 442 -17.37 0.68 11.82
C ASP A 442 -17.93 0.08 10.53
N HIS A 443 -18.75 -0.98 10.69
CA HIS A 443 -19.34 -1.69 9.55
C HIS A 443 -20.36 -0.85 8.81
N LEU A 444 -21.15 -0.02 9.54
CA LEU A 444 -22.19 0.84 8.96
C LEU A 444 -21.56 1.94 8.12
N GLY A 445 -20.61 2.69 8.69
CA GLY A 445 -19.92 3.75 7.95
C GLY A 445 -19.15 3.22 6.74
N PHE A 446 -18.55 2.02 6.84
CA PHE A 446 -17.89 1.35 5.72
C PHE A 446 -18.90 1.01 4.60
N ALA A 447 -20.05 0.45 4.95
CA ALA A 447 -21.12 0.09 4.01
C ALA A 447 -21.67 1.33 3.29
N THR A 448 -21.97 2.39 4.03
CA THR A 448 -22.53 3.65 3.51
C THR A 448 -21.67 4.22 2.39
N GLU A 449 -20.34 4.22 2.55
CA GLU A 449 -19.43 4.74 1.53
C GLU A 449 -19.42 3.87 0.25
N LEU A 450 -19.44 2.55 0.40
CA LEU A 450 -19.37 1.63 -0.75
C LEU A 450 -20.71 1.44 -1.47
N ILE A 451 -21.84 1.52 -0.79
CA ILE A 451 -23.17 1.47 -1.42
C ILE A 451 -23.34 2.62 -2.43
N SER A 452 -22.70 3.76 -2.18
CA SER A 452 -22.75 4.95 -3.04
C SER A 452 -22.08 4.74 -4.42
N VAL A 453 -21.36 3.62 -4.63
CA VAL A 453 -20.72 3.32 -5.92
C VAL A 453 -21.77 2.81 -6.89
N GLY A 454 -21.90 3.45 -8.04
CA GLY A 454 -22.86 3.04 -9.08
C GLY A 454 -22.59 1.65 -9.66
N CYS A 455 -23.57 1.09 -10.37
CA CYS A 455 -23.46 -0.22 -11.06
C CYS A 455 -23.14 -1.41 -10.14
N LEU A 456 -23.56 -1.36 -8.86
CA LEU A 456 -23.46 -2.46 -7.92
C LEU A 456 -24.44 -3.59 -8.31
N GLU A 457 -23.92 -4.81 -8.48
CA GLU A 457 -24.73 -6.01 -8.81
C GLU A 457 -24.93 -6.89 -7.57
N ALA A 458 -23.88 -7.06 -6.76
CA ALA A 458 -23.98 -7.83 -5.52
C ALA A 458 -22.93 -7.43 -4.49
N VAL A 459 -23.25 -7.72 -3.23
CA VAL A 459 -22.28 -7.75 -2.12
C VAL A 459 -22.36 -9.11 -1.46
N VAL A 460 -21.22 -9.77 -1.39
CA VAL A 460 -21.06 -11.08 -0.77
C VAL A 460 -20.25 -10.92 0.50
N PHE A 461 -20.82 -11.33 1.63
CA PHE A 461 -20.16 -11.28 2.93
C PHE A 461 -19.58 -12.64 3.25
N THR A 462 -18.29 -12.68 3.59
CA THR A 462 -17.59 -13.91 3.91
C THR A 462 -16.77 -13.77 5.19
N GLU A 463 -16.27 -14.89 5.70
CA GLU A 463 -15.46 -14.93 6.90
C GLU A 463 -14.05 -15.40 6.58
N VAL A 464 -13.06 -14.67 7.06
CA VAL A 464 -11.63 -15.02 6.98
C VAL A 464 -10.99 -14.90 8.36
N ASN A 465 -9.95 -15.67 8.64
CA ASN A 465 -9.22 -15.55 9.88
C ASN A 465 -8.58 -14.15 9.98
N ILE A 466 -8.78 -13.47 11.11
CA ILE A 466 -8.21 -12.16 11.40
C ILE A 466 -7.18 -12.30 12.50
N ALA A 467 -5.94 -11.89 12.23
CA ALA A 467 -4.79 -12.02 13.13
C ALA A 467 -4.52 -13.48 13.58
N GLY A 468 -4.87 -14.45 12.74
CA GLY A 468 -4.57 -15.88 12.95
C GLY A 468 -5.72 -16.71 13.50
N ASP A 469 -6.83 -16.11 13.94
CA ASP A 469 -8.00 -16.85 14.40
C ASP A 469 -9.34 -16.18 13.99
N LYS A 470 -10.45 -16.84 14.36
CA LYS A 470 -11.81 -16.34 14.06
C LYS A 470 -12.40 -15.44 15.14
N SER A 471 -11.78 -15.30 16.31
CA SER A 471 -12.37 -14.56 17.45
C SER A 471 -12.61 -13.08 17.15
N ARG A 472 -11.82 -12.51 16.26
CA ARG A 472 -11.92 -11.12 15.83
C ARG A 472 -12.67 -10.93 14.50
N THR A 473 -13.14 -11.99 13.89
CA THR A 473 -13.85 -11.94 12.61
C THR A 473 -15.31 -11.56 12.83
N ALA A 474 -15.79 -10.54 12.10
CA ALA A 474 -17.22 -10.25 12.02
C ALA A 474 -17.93 -11.36 11.25
N SER A 475 -19.06 -11.84 11.77
CA SER A 475 -19.85 -12.83 11.04
C SER A 475 -20.42 -12.24 9.74
N ALA A 476 -20.52 -13.07 8.71
CA ALA A 476 -21.09 -12.67 7.43
C ALA A 476 -22.53 -12.12 7.58
N SER A 477 -23.29 -12.65 8.56
CA SER A 477 -24.64 -12.14 8.89
C SER A 477 -24.60 -10.75 9.49
N LEU A 478 -23.68 -10.45 10.43
CA LEU A 478 -23.54 -9.13 11.03
C LEU A 478 -23.18 -8.07 9.96
N LEU A 479 -22.26 -8.40 9.06
CA LEU A 479 -21.90 -7.51 7.96
C LEU A 479 -23.09 -7.25 7.05
N LYS A 480 -23.86 -8.31 6.70
CA LYS A 480 -25.08 -8.17 5.90
C LYS A 480 -26.09 -7.24 6.57
N ASP A 481 -26.33 -7.39 7.87
CA ASP A 481 -27.28 -6.58 8.62
C ASP A 481 -26.87 -5.09 8.62
N SER A 482 -25.58 -4.79 8.80
CA SER A 482 -25.06 -3.41 8.70
C SER A 482 -25.27 -2.81 7.30
N TRP A 483 -25.11 -3.60 6.24
CA TRP A 483 -25.38 -3.14 4.87
C TRP A 483 -26.87 -2.96 4.58
N ILE A 484 -27.75 -3.75 5.18
CA ILE A 484 -29.20 -3.55 5.13
C ILE A 484 -29.56 -2.22 5.81
N GLU A 485 -28.96 -1.91 6.95
CA GLU A 485 -29.17 -0.66 7.67
C GLU A 485 -28.71 0.53 6.82
N ALA A 486 -27.47 0.50 6.32
CA ALA A 486 -26.94 1.53 5.42
C ALA A 486 -27.83 1.74 4.17
N SER A 487 -28.34 0.65 3.59
CA SER A 487 -29.20 0.72 2.41
C SER A 487 -30.53 1.45 2.69
N ARG A 488 -31.12 1.21 3.87
CA ARG A 488 -32.36 1.89 4.31
C ARG A 488 -32.13 3.40 4.50
N GLU A 489 -31.01 3.76 5.14
CA GLU A 489 -30.64 5.17 5.35
C GLU A 489 -30.44 5.90 4.01
N MET A 490 -29.92 5.20 2.99
CA MET A 490 -29.66 5.78 1.67
C MET A 490 -30.84 5.63 0.69
N GLY A 491 -31.93 4.97 1.08
CA GLY A 491 -33.08 4.74 0.21
C GLY A 491 -32.80 3.80 -0.99
N ILE A 492 -31.81 2.89 -0.84
CA ILE A 492 -31.42 1.93 -1.87
C ILE A 492 -32.03 0.58 -1.53
N ASP A 493 -32.76 -0.01 -2.49
CA ASP A 493 -33.45 -1.29 -2.32
C ASP A 493 -32.58 -2.45 -2.81
N PHE A 494 -32.34 -3.43 -1.93
CA PHE A 494 -31.56 -4.63 -2.20
C PHE A 494 -32.45 -5.89 -2.22
N LEU A 495 -32.06 -6.87 -3.02
CA LEU A 495 -32.56 -8.22 -2.93
C LEU A 495 -31.73 -9.00 -1.91
N TYR A 496 -32.42 -9.71 -1.03
CA TYR A 496 -31.77 -10.55 0.00
C TYR A 496 -31.74 -11.98 -0.48
N TRP A 497 -30.53 -12.57 -0.58
CA TRP A 497 -30.36 -13.97 -0.87
C TRP A 497 -29.95 -14.70 0.42
N GLY A 498 -30.68 -15.74 0.80
CA GLY A 498 -30.35 -16.57 1.95
C GLY A 498 -31.26 -17.77 2.02
N THR A 499 -30.76 -18.88 2.55
CA THR A 499 -31.58 -20.05 2.91
C THR A 499 -32.63 -19.62 3.93
N THR A 500 -33.87 -19.44 3.49
CA THR A 500 -35.01 -19.54 4.41
C THR A 500 -35.05 -20.95 4.95
N LYS A 501 -35.45 -21.16 6.22
CA LYS A 501 -35.59 -22.45 6.87
C LYS A 501 -36.58 -23.40 6.17
N HIS A 502 -37.13 -23.00 5.05
CA HIS A 502 -37.94 -23.78 4.14
C HIS A 502 -37.30 -23.68 2.74
N GLY A 503 -36.71 -24.77 2.32
CA GLY A 503 -35.95 -25.12 1.13
C GLY A 503 -36.33 -24.56 -0.28
N ASP A 504 -36.77 -23.34 -0.40
CA ASP A 504 -37.04 -22.69 -1.68
C ASP A 504 -35.75 -22.05 -2.22
N GLN A 505 -35.10 -22.79 -3.10
CA GLN A 505 -34.06 -22.21 -3.98
C GLN A 505 -34.73 -21.29 -4.99
N CYS A 506 -34.76 -19.99 -4.72
CA CYS A 506 -35.06 -19.01 -5.76
C CYS A 506 -33.88 -18.91 -6.73
N THR A 507 -33.96 -19.63 -7.84
CA THR A 507 -33.12 -19.37 -9.01
C THR A 507 -33.55 -18.01 -9.60
N PRO A 508 -32.61 -17.10 -9.93
CA PRO A 508 -32.99 -15.85 -10.60
C PRO A 508 -33.53 -16.19 -11.99
N SER A 509 -34.84 -16.07 -12.17
CA SER A 509 -35.40 -16.06 -13.51
C SER A 509 -34.95 -14.78 -14.22
N THR A 510 -34.49 -14.90 -15.47
CA THR A 510 -33.94 -13.86 -16.32
C THR A 510 -34.96 -12.82 -16.79
N GLN A 511 -36.02 -12.52 -16.02
CA GLN A 511 -37.03 -11.55 -16.38
C GLN A 511 -36.71 -10.16 -15.78
N LYS A 512 -36.83 -9.15 -16.64
CA LYS A 512 -36.72 -7.69 -16.48
C LYS A 512 -37.21 -7.14 -15.13
N TRP A 513 -36.39 -7.25 -14.10
CA TRP A 513 -36.54 -6.46 -12.86
C TRP A 513 -35.57 -5.27 -12.96
N GLY A 514 -36.01 -4.09 -12.60
CA GLY A 514 -35.10 -2.98 -12.38
C GLY A 514 -33.96 -3.48 -11.48
N ARG A 515 -32.70 -3.21 -11.86
CA ARG A 515 -31.48 -3.81 -11.29
C ARG A 515 -31.37 -3.47 -9.80
N ARG A 516 -31.89 -4.35 -8.93
CA ARG A 516 -31.67 -4.27 -7.50
C ARG A 516 -30.43 -5.11 -7.18
N PRO A 517 -29.40 -4.56 -6.53
CA PRO A 517 -28.26 -5.35 -6.14
C PRO A 517 -28.62 -6.43 -5.10
N ILE A 518 -27.81 -7.48 -5.04
CA ILE A 518 -28.05 -8.64 -4.19
C ILE A 518 -27.14 -8.58 -2.96
N LEU A 519 -27.69 -8.78 -1.74
CA LEU A 519 -26.91 -9.03 -0.53
C LEU A 519 -26.94 -10.52 -0.21
N PHE A 520 -25.76 -11.14 -0.13
CA PHE A 520 -25.58 -12.55 0.12
C PHE A 520 -24.53 -12.79 1.21
N ALA A 521 -24.87 -13.60 2.22
CA ALA A 521 -23.94 -14.00 3.27
C ALA A 521 -23.50 -15.44 3.04
N GLU A 522 -22.18 -15.66 2.95
CA GLU A 522 -21.56 -16.97 2.72
C GLU A 522 -20.32 -17.12 3.61
N GLY A 523 -20.19 -18.25 4.30
CA GLY A 523 -19.05 -18.49 5.19
C GLY A 523 -17.73 -18.81 4.47
N SER A 524 -17.82 -19.30 3.23
CA SER A 524 -16.67 -19.74 2.43
C SER A 524 -16.23 -18.67 1.42
N LEU A 525 -14.92 -18.41 1.38
CA LEU A 525 -14.34 -17.49 0.39
C LEU A 525 -14.50 -18.03 -1.04
N GLU A 526 -14.39 -19.36 -1.24
CA GLU A 526 -14.55 -20.03 -2.54
C GLU A 526 -15.95 -19.89 -3.11
N ASP A 527 -16.96 -20.14 -2.27
CA ASP A 527 -18.35 -20.03 -2.67
C ASP A 527 -18.71 -18.57 -2.95
N SER A 528 -18.14 -17.64 -2.16
CA SER A 528 -18.26 -16.19 -2.38
C SER A 528 -17.68 -15.76 -3.74
N MET A 529 -16.49 -16.25 -4.10
CA MET A 529 -15.87 -16.00 -5.40
C MET A 529 -16.71 -16.56 -6.55
N SER A 530 -17.13 -17.83 -6.43
CA SER A 530 -17.94 -18.53 -7.42
C SER A 530 -19.30 -17.85 -7.63
N PHE A 531 -19.94 -17.41 -6.54
CA PHE A 531 -21.20 -16.67 -6.60
C PHE A 531 -21.02 -15.33 -7.32
N GLY A 532 -20.01 -14.53 -6.93
CA GLY A 532 -19.72 -13.24 -7.56
C GLY A 532 -19.44 -13.37 -9.06
N HIS A 533 -18.67 -14.37 -9.46
CA HIS A 533 -18.39 -14.64 -10.86
C HIS A 533 -19.65 -15.01 -11.66
N ARG A 534 -20.54 -15.83 -11.09
CA ARG A 534 -21.83 -16.17 -11.73
C ARG A 534 -22.73 -14.95 -11.93
N ILE A 535 -22.78 -14.03 -10.95
CA ILE A 535 -23.58 -12.78 -11.07
C ILE A 535 -23.08 -11.90 -12.20
N LEU A 536 -21.77 -11.76 -12.36
CA LEU A 536 -21.19 -10.96 -13.45
C LEU A 536 -21.39 -11.64 -14.81
N GLY A 537 -21.37 -12.97 -14.85
CA GLY A 537 -21.46 -13.74 -16.09
C GLY A 537 -20.28 -13.47 -17.03
N ALA A 538 -20.31 -14.05 -18.22
CA ALA A 538 -19.25 -13.88 -19.24
C ALA A 538 -19.25 -12.50 -19.95
N LYS A 539 -19.93 -11.48 -19.40
CA LYS A 539 -20.02 -10.15 -20.03
C LYS A 539 -18.76 -9.33 -19.72
N SER A 540 -18.13 -8.81 -20.77
CA SER A 540 -17.03 -7.85 -20.67
C SER A 540 -17.44 -6.62 -19.85
N CYS A 541 -16.68 -6.23 -18.83
CA CYS A 541 -16.83 -5.10 -17.89
C CYS A 541 -17.28 -5.48 -16.47
N GLY A 542 -17.19 -6.75 -16.07
CA GLY A 542 -17.42 -7.15 -14.68
C GLY A 542 -16.16 -7.02 -13.83
N MET A 543 -16.31 -6.51 -12.60
CA MET A 543 -15.21 -6.39 -11.62
C MET A 543 -15.64 -7.00 -10.30
N ILE A 544 -14.78 -7.88 -9.74
CA ILE A 544 -14.89 -8.38 -8.37
C ILE A 544 -13.87 -7.65 -7.51
N ILE A 545 -14.32 -7.11 -6.39
CA ILE A 545 -13.50 -6.33 -5.46
C ILE A 545 -13.49 -7.05 -4.11
N PHE A 546 -12.32 -7.52 -3.68
CA PHE A 546 -12.12 -8.07 -2.35
C PHE A 546 -11.66 -6.97 -1.41
N THR A 547 -12.41 -6.73 -0.32
CA THR A 547 -12.17 -5.61 0.58
C THR A 547 -12.72 -5.85 1.99
N GLY A 548 -12.54 -4.90 2.90
CA GLY A 548 -12.98 -4.94 4.29
C GLY A 548 -11.86 -5.27 5.28
N SER A 549 -10.75 -5.84 4.83
CA SER A 549 -9.55 -6.07 5.65
C SER A 549 -8.34 -6.45 4.79
N LEU A 550 -7.13 -6.31 5.33
CA LEU A 550 -5.93 -6.91 4.74
C LEU A 550 -5.96 -8.45 4.79
N HIS A 551 -6.76 -9.02 5.68
CA HIS A 551 -6.86 -10.47 5.86
C HIS A 551 -7.61 -11.16 4.71
N ILE A 552 -8.68 -10.54 4.16
CA ILE A 552 -9.32 -11.08 2.95
C ILE A 552 -8.37 -11.00 1.75
N VAL A 553 -7.60 -9.92 1.64
CA VAL A 553 -6.56 -9.79 0.61
C VAL A 553 -5.53 -10.91 0.75
N SER A 554 -5.04 -11.15 1.97
CA SER A 554 -4.12 -12.24 2.28
C SER A 554 -4.70 -13.60 1.91
N ALA A 555 -5.96 -13.86 2.27
CA ALA A 555 -6.65 -15.11 1.97
C ALA A 555 -6.79 -15.36 0.46
N VAL A 556 -7.13 -14.33 -0.32
CA VAL A 556 -7.19 -14.42 -1.79
C VAL A 556 -5.81 -14.66 -2.39
N LEU A 557 -4.79 -13.89 -1.97
CA LEU A 557 -3.42 -14.06 -2.47
C LEU A 557 -2.82 -15.42 -2.09
N GLY A 558 -3.23 -15.99 -0.95
CA GLY A 558 -2.82 -17.33 -0.52
C GLY A 558 -3.26 -18.42 -1.50
N ARG A 559 -4.43 -18.25 -2.15
CA ARG A 559 -4.96 -19.19 -3.15
C ARG A 559 -4.20 -19.20 -4.48
N LEU A 560 -3.44 -18.16 -4.77
CA LEU A 560 -2.62 -18.10 -5.98
C LEU A 560 -1.37 -19.00 -5.90
N GLN A 561 -1.12 -19.63 -4.74
CA GLN A 561 0.09 -20.42 -4.48
C GLN A 561 -0.17 -21.92 -4.28
N GLY A 562 -1.44 -22.31 -4.09
CA GLY A 562 -1.86 -23.73 -4.06
C GLY A 562 -2.09 -24.22 -5.46
#